data_0988aaecb083ead7edbe48e565b2b243
#
_entry.id   0988aaecb083ead7edbe48e565b2b243
#
_cell.length_a   1.000
_cell.length_b   1.000
_cell.length_c   1.000
_cell.angle_alpha   90.00
_cell.angle_beta   90.00
_cell.angle_gamma   90.00
#
_symmetry.space_group_name_H-M   'P 1'
#
loop_
_entity.id
_entity.type
_entity.pdbx_description
1 polymer ?
#
loop_
_entity_poly.entity_id
_entity_poly.type
_entity_poly.pdbx_seq_one_letter_code
_entity_poly.pdbx_strand_id
1 'polypeptide(L)'
;MRGEASRISDRVSRDELAPKLRSTGKDAWRIGNELFTITNVLDHTVQLERALTDPSRPVDDKIGVLKELIGAQAHPMTLEIMSDLVGRKWSRAAHIANAVEDFGVDAMMYYADAAGVTLRVSVDLQE
;
A
#
# COMPACT_ATOMS: atom_id res chain seq x y z
N MET A 1 -10.10 -7.78 -14.82
CA MET A 1 -8.85 -7.14 -15.27
C MET A 1 -8.85 -5.69 -14.86
N ARG A 2 -7.75 -5.20 -14.29
CA ARG A 2 -7.62 -3.79 -13.95
C ARG A 2 -7.46 -2.96 -15.21
N GLY A 3 -8.02 -1.74 -15.22
CA GLY A 3 -7.84 -0.81 -16.30
C GLY A 3 -6.38 -0.34 -16.39
N GLU A 4 -6.03 0.24 -17.54
CA GLU A 4 -4.66 0.65 -17.81
C GLU A 4 -4.17 1.73 -16.84
N ALA A 5 -5.02 2.72 -16.52
CA ALA A 5 -4.64 3.78 -15.59
C ALA A 5 -4.29 3.20 -14.21
N SER A 6 -5.08 2.24 -13.72
CA SER A 6 -4.81 1.60 -12.44
C SER A 6 -3.52 0.79 -12.45
N ARG A 7 -3.26 0.07 -13.55
CA ARG A 7 -2.02 -0.71 -13.65
C ARG A 7 -0.79 0.18 -13.67
N ILE A 8 -0.86 1.29 -14.39
CA ILE A 8 0.24 2.24 -14.45
C ILE A 8 0.46 2.89 -13.09
N SER A 9 -0.61 3.32 -12.44
CA SER A 9 -0.53 3.95 -11.11
C SER A 9 0.10 3.02 -10.09
N ASP A 10 -0.34 1.77 -10.06
CA ASP A 10 0.20 0.74 -9.15
C ASP A 10 1.70 0.55 -9.41
N ARG A 11 2.07 0.28 -10.66
CA ARG A 11 3.46 -0.02 -11.01
C ARG A 11 4.37 1.17 -10.74
N VAL A 12 3.99 2.36 -11.20
CA VAL A 12 4.85 3.54 -11.05
C VAL A 12 5.03 3.90 -9.59
N SER A 13 3.95 3.84 -8.81
CA SER A 13 4.03 4.13 -7.39
C SER A 13 4.98 3.15 -6.68
N ARG A 14 4.83 1.86 -6.97
CA ARG A 14 5.70 0.84 -6.35
C ARG A 14 7.15 1.01 -6.76
N ASP A 15 7.41 1.29 -8.04
CA ASP A 15 8.77 1.50 -8.51
C ASP A 15 9.42 2.71 -7.86
N GLU A 16 8.66 3.81 -7.75
CA GLU A 16 9.19 5.04 -7.16
C GLU A 16 9.46 4.91 -5.67
N LEU A 17 8.61 4.19 -4.95
CA LEU A 17 8.72 4.08 -3.50
C LEU A 17 9.50 2.85 -3.03
N ALA A 18 9.84 1.93 -3.93
CA ALA A 18 10.58 0.73 -3.56
C ALA A 18 11.87 1.01 -2.79
N PRO A 19 12.73 1.97 -3.20
CA PRO A 19 13.95 2.23 -2.44
C PRO A 19 13.68 2.70 -1.02
N LYS A 20 12.68 3.55 -0.83
CA LYS A 20 12.32 4.05 0.50
C LYS A 20 11.75 2.93 1.36
N LEU A 21 10.85 2.13 0.80
CA LEU A 21 10.25 1.02 1.52
C LEU A 21 11.32 0.01 1.92
N ARG A 22 12.21 -0.32 1.00
CA ARG A 22 13.32 -1.25 1.28
C ARG A 22 14.21 -0.72 2.40
N SER A 23 14.44 0.59 2.44
CA SER A 23 15.33 1.21 3.43
C SER A 23 14.75 1.17 4.85
N THR A 24 13.48 0.86 5.02
CA THR A 24 12.88 0.75 6.35
C THR A 24 13.35 -0.51 7.10
N GLY A 25 14.00 -1.44 6.41
CA GLY A 25 14.55 -2.63 7.03
C GLY A 25 13.50 -3.47 7.71
N LYS A 26 13.70 -3.79 8.98
CA LYS A 26 12.77 -4.64 9.72
C LYS A 26 11.42 -3.97 10.01
N ASP A 27 11.34 -2.65 9.93
CA ASP A 27 10.07 -1.93 10.08
C ASP A 27 9.10 -2.29 8.96
N ALA A 28 9.59 -2.84 7.85
CA ALA A 28 8.73 -3.26 6.75
C ALA A 28 7.67 -4.28 7.19
N TRP A 29 7.94 -5.07 8.23
CA TRP A 29 6.94 -5.98 8.81
C TRP A 29 5.72 -5.21 9.31
N ARG A 30 5.96 -4.17 10.10
CA ARG A 30 4.89 -3.31 10.62
C ARG A 30 4.15 -2.62 9.48
N ILE A 31 4.90 -2.08 8.52
CA ILE A 31 4.33 -1.39 7.37
C ILE A 31 3.43 -2.33 6.57
N GLY A 32 3.91 -3.54 6.29
CA GLY A 32 3.13 -4.53 5.57
C GLY A 32 1.84 -4.89 6.26
N ASN A 33 1.89 -5.11 7.57
CA ASN A 33 0.68 -5.41 8.34
C ASN A 33 -0.31 -4.26 8.33
N GLU A 34 0.19 -3.02 8.44
CA GLU A 34 -0.67 -1.84 8.37
C GLU A 34 -1.35 -1.74 7.01
N LEU A 35 -0.60 -2.01 5.94
CA LEU A 35 -1.16 -1.95 4.58
C LEU A 35 -2.22 -3.04 4.37
N PHE A 36 -2.01 -4.24 4.88
CA PHE A 36 -3.02 -5.30 4.79
C PHE A 36 -4.28 -4.93 5.57
N THR A 37 -4.13 -4.31 6.74
CA THR A 37 -5.27 -3.82 7.51
C THR A 37 -6.04 -2.76 6.73
N ILE A 38 -5.32 -1.83 6.10
CA ILE A 38 -5.95 -0.79 5.27
C ILE A 38 -6.68 -1.43 4.09
N THR A 39 -6.08 -2.41 3.43
CA THR A 39 -6.72 -3.14 2.34
C THR A 39 -8.05 -3.73 2.79
N ASN A 40 -8.07 -4.34 3.96
CA ASN A 40 -9.29 -4.94 4.50
C ASN A 40 -10.36 -3.89 4.77
N VAL A 41 -9.97 -2.75 5.33
CA VAL A 41 -10.91 -1.66 5.57
C VAL A 41 -11.49 -1.15 4.25
N LEU A 42 -10.65 -0.95 3.24
CA LEU A 42 -11.09 -0.46 1.94
C LEU A 42 -12.04 -1.46 1.27
N ASP A 43 -11.76 -2.74 1.36
CA ASP A 43 -12.59 -3.77 0.76
C ASP A 43 -14.00 -3.80 1.37
N HIS A 44 -14.15 -3.34 2.61
CA HIS A 44 -15.43 -3.32 3.31
C HIS A 44 -16.08 -1.94 3.38
N THR A 45 -15.45 -0.93 2.78
CA THR A 45 -15.93 0.44 2.87
C THR A 45 -15.86 1.13 1.51
N VAL A 46 -16.84 0.83 0.66
CA VAL A 46 -16.88 1.36 -0.72
C VAL A 46 -16.85 2.88 -0.75
N GLN A 47 -17.52 3.53 0.21
CA GLN A 47 -17.56 5.00 0.25
C GLN A 47 -16.17 5.59 0.49
N LEU A 48 -15.35 4.94 1.31
CA LEU A 48 -13.99 5.39 1.56
C LEU A 48 -13.12 5.21 0.31
N GLU A 49 -13.25 4.08 -0.37
CA GLU A 49 -12.54 3.87 -1.64
C GLU A 49 -12.87 4.97 -2.64
N ARG A 50 -14.14 5.30 -2.77
CA ARG A 50 -14.60 6.33 -3.70
C ARG A 50 -14.06 7.70 -3.32
N ALA A 51 -14.08 8.03 -2.04
CA ALA A 51 -13.58 9.32 -1.57
C ALA A 51 -12.08 9.47 -1.87
N LEU A 52 -11.31 8.42 -1.67
CA LEU A 52 -9.86 8.44 -1.87
C LEU A 52 -9.45 8.40 -3.34
N THR A 53 -10.34 7.98 -4.24
CA THR A 53 -10.04 7.90 -5.66
C THR A 53 -10.77 8.93 -6.50
N ASP A 54 -11.58 9.78 -5.90
CA ASP A 54 -12.37 10.78 -6.61
C ASP A 54 -11.45 11.83 -7.25
N PRO A 55 -11.40 11.91 -8.59
CA PRO A 55 -10.49 12.83 -9.25
C PRO A 55 -10.88 14.30 -9.06
N SER A 56 -12.13 14.57 -8.66
CA SER A 56 -12.58 15.95 -8.41
C SER A 56 -12.20 16.46 -7.03
N ARG A 57 -11.74 15.60 -6.15
CA ARG A 57 -11.38 15.96 -4.78
C ARG A 57 -9.89 16.30 -4.70
N PRO A 58 -9.52 17.43 -4.08
CA PRO A 58 -8.09 17.78 -3.95
C PRO A 58 -7.32 16.71 -3.18
N VAL A 59 -6.08 16.50 -3.59
CA VAL A 59 -5.21 15.51 -2.94
C VAL A 59 -5.02 15.84 -1.46
N ASP A 60 -4.87 17.13 -1.13
CA ASP A 60 -4.69 17.54 0.26
C ASP A 60 -5.86 17.12 1.15
N ASP A 61 -7.09 17.17 0.63
CA ASP A 61 -8.26 16.72 1.37
C ASP A 61 -8.19 15.21 1.63
N LYS A 62 -7.79 14.46 0.62
CA LYS A 62 -7.63 13.00 0.75
C LYS A 62 -6.57 12.66 1.79
N ILE A 63 -5.44 13.37 1.77
CA ILE A 63 -4.37 13.17 2.74
C ILE A 63 -4.86 13.52 4.14
N GLY A 64 -5.67 14.57 4.26
CA GLY A 64 -6.29 14.93 5.53
C GLY A 64 -7.15 13.81 6.11
N VAL A 65 -7.95 13.15 5.25
CA VAL A 65 -8.75 12.00 5.66
C VAL A 65 -7.85 10.86 6.14
N LEU A 66 -6.78 10.59 5.39
CA LEU A 66 -5.83 9.54 5.77
C LEU A 66 -5.20 9.83 7.12
N LYS A 67 -4.79 11.07 7.36
CA LYS A 67 -4.17 11.45 8.64
C LYS A 67 -5.13 11.28 9.80
N GLU A 68 -6.40 11.57 9.60
CA GLU A 68 -7.40 11.37 10.65
C GLU A 68 -7.59 9.88 10.96
N LEU A 69 -7.57 9.04 9.93
CA LEU A 69 -7.82 7.61 10.10
C LEU A 69 -6.63 6.86 10.65
N ILE A 70 -5.44 7.15 10.19
CA ILE A 70 -4.26 6.33 10.48
C ILE A 70 -3.05 7.13 10.97
N GLY A 71 -3.04 8.45 10.81
CA GLY A 71 -1.82 9.25 10.98
C GLY A 71 -1.19 9.18 12.36
N ALA A 72 -1.99 8.98 13.41
CA ALA A 72 -1.48 8.96 14.78
C ALA A 72 -0.77 7.65 15.12
N GLN A 73 -1.10 6.56 14.43
CA GLN A 73 -0.64 5.22 14.78
C GLN A 73 0.21 4.57 13.70
N ALA A 74 0.05 4.99 12.45
CA ALA A 74 0.73 4.35 11.34
C ALA A 74 2.18 4.78 11.25
N HIS A 75 3.01 3.86 10.76
CA HIS A 75 4.40 4.19 10.42
C HIS A 75 4.40 5.30 9.37
N PRO A 76 5.35 6.26 9.46
CA PRO A 76 5.42 7.34 8.45
C PRO A 76 5.46 6.84 7.02
N MET A 77 6.13 5.71 6.77
CA MET A 77 6.19 5.14 5.42
C MET A 77 4.83 4.65 4.94
N THR A 78 4.01 4.09 5.83
CA THR A 78 2.64 3.67 5.49
C THR A 78 1.83 4.88 5.03
N LEU A 79 1.93 5.99 5.77
CA LEU A 79 1.23 7.21 5.38
C LEU A 79 1.75 7.77 4.06
N GLU A 80 3.07 7.71 3.83
CA GLU A 80 3.66 8.18 2.59
C GLU A 80 3.15 7.36 1.39
N ILE A 81 3.09 6.04 1.53
CA ILE A 81 2.57 5.16 0.48
C ILE A 81 1.11 5.51 0.17
N MET A 82 0.29 5.63 1.20
CA MET A 82 -1.12 5.95 1.00
C MET A 82 -1.30 7.32 0.37
N SER A 83 -0.51 8.31 0.81
CA SER A 83 -0.57 9.66 0.26
C SER A 83 -0.21 9.69 -1.22
N ASP A 84 0.77 8.89 -1.63
CA ASP A 84 1.13 8.77 -3.03
C ASP A 84 0.02 8.13 -3.85
N LEU A 85 -0.57 7.06 -3.34
CA LEU A 85 -1.61 6.32 -4.06
C LEU A 85 -2.87 7.16 -4.28
N VAL A 86 -3.29 7.94 -3.29
CA VAL A 86 -4.52 8.76 -3.44
C VAL A 86 -4.32 9.91 -4.42
N GLY A 87 -3.07 10.25 -4.72
CA GLY A 87 -2.77 11.29 -5.71
C GLY A 87 -2.74 10.79 -7.14
N ARG A 88 -2.91 9.50 -7.36
CA ARG A 88 -2.83 8.90 -8.70
C ARG A 88 -4.20 8.61 -9.26
N LYS A 89 -4.25 8.31 -10.56
CA LYS A 89 -5.50 8.01 -11.26
C LYS A 89 -5.82 6.51 -11.17
N TRP A 90 -7.09 6.21 -10.93
CA TRP A 90 -7.57 4.84 -10.80
C TRP A 90 -8.74 4.61 -11.75
N SER A 91 -8.71 3.53 -12.51
CA SER A 91 -9.78 3.17 -13.44
C SER A 91 -11.07 2.84 -12.69
N ARG A 92 -10.95 2.26 -11.51
CA ARG A 92 -12.07 1.97 -10.61
C ARG A 92 -11.61 2.21 -9.17
N ALA A 93 -12.56 2.61 -8.32
CA ALA A 93 -12.24 2.89 -6.92
C ALA A 93 -11.62 1.66 -6.22
N ALA A 94 -12.13 0.47 -6.49
CA ALA A 94 -11.64 -0.75 -5.85
C ALA A 94 -10.18 -1.06 -6.19
N HIS A 95 -9.66 -0.52 -7.27
CA HIS A 95 -8.28 -0.82 -7.68
C HIS A 95 -7.24 -0.23 -6.74
N ILE A 96 -7.60 0.81 -5.96
CA ILE A 96 -6.67 1.35 -4.98
C ILE A 96 -6.39 0.31 -3.88
N ALA A 97 -7.40 -0.46 -3.47
CA ALA A 97 -7.21 -1.52 -2.48
C ALA A 97 -6.23 -2.58 -2.99
N ASN A 98 -6.31 -2.91 -4.28
CA ASN A 98 -5.36 -3.86 -4.88
C ASN A 98 -3.93 -3.33 -4.80
N ALA A 99 -3.73 -2.04 -5.06
CA ALA A 99 -2.41 -1.43 -5.00
C ALA A 99 -1.87 -1.41 -3.57
N VAL A 100 -2.72 -1.11 -2.60
CA VAL A 100 -2.31 -1.14 -1.19
C VAL A 100 -1.86 -2.54 -0.80
N GLU A 101 -2.60 -3.55 -1.22
CA GLU A 101 -2.23 -4.95 -0.96
C GLU A 101 -0.89 -5.30 -1.62
N ASP A 102 -0.67 -4.86 -2.86
CA ASP A 102 0.58 -5.11 -3.57
C ASP A 102 1.77 -4.50 -2.80
N PHE A 103 1.61 -3.29 -2.28
CA PHE A 103 2.63 -2.69 -1.42
C PHE A 103 2.84 -3.51 -0.14
N GLY A 104 1.78 -4.04 0.42
CA GLY A 104 1.89 -4.90 1.59
C GLY A 104 2.74 -6.12 1.33
N VAL A 105 2.54 -6.76 0.18
CA VAL A 105 3.34 -7.92 -0.24
C VAL A 105 4.80 -7.50 -0.43
N ASP A 106 5.03 -6.36 -1.11
CA ASP A 106 6.39 -5.85 -1.29
C ASP A 106 7.08 -5.62 0.05
N ALA A 107 6.37 -5.04 1.01
CA ALA A 107 6.92 -4.77 2.34
C ALA A 107 7.33 -6.07 3.04
N MET A 108 6.51 -7.11 2.93
CA MET A 108 6.85 -8.40 3.54
C MET A 108 8.09 -9.03 2.90
N MET A 109 8.24 -8.87 1.58
CA MET A 109 9.42 -9.38 0.89
C MET A 109 10.67 -8.63 1.32
N TYR A 110 10.60 -7.30 1.45
CA TYR A 110 11.72 -6.50 1.91
C TYR A 110 12.06 -6.80 3.38
N TYR A 111 11.05 -7.07 4.20
CA TYR A 111 11.28 -7.50 5.57
C TYR A 111 12.06 -8.82 5.59
N ALA A 112 11.65 -9.79 4.79
CA ALA A 112 12.31 -11.09 4.73
C ALA A 112 13.80 -10.93 4.37
N ASP A 113 14.09 -10.07 3.39
CA ASP A 113 15.47 -9.79 3.01
C ASP A 113 16.24 -9.15 4.16
N ALA A 114 15.65 -8.14 4.81
CA ALA A 114 16.32 -7.40 5.88
C ALA A 114 16.57 -8.27 7.12
N ALA A 115 15.65 -9.19 7.40
CA ALA A 115 15.74 -10.05 8.56
C ALA A 115 16.58 -11.31 8.31
N GLY A 116 17.03 -11.52 7.06
CA GLY A 116 17.74 -12.73 6.69
C GLY A 116 16.84 -13.96 6.62
N VAL A 117 15.52 -13.76 6.63
CA VAL A 117 14.56 -14.85 6.46
C VAL A 117 14.37 -15.07 4.97
N THR A 118 14.37 -16.32 4.53
CA THR A 118 14.19 -16.60 3.11
C THR A 118 12.79 -17.11 2.84
N LEU A 119 12.31 -16.83 1.64
CA LEU A 119 11.04 -17.37 1.19
C LEU A 119 11.11 -18.86 0.89
N ARG A 120 12.29 -19.45 1.05
CA ARG A 120 12.50 -20.87 0.86
C ARG A 120 11.95 -21.73 1.98
N VAL A 121 11.48 -21.10 3.06
CA VAL A 121 10.90 -21.82 4.18
C VAL A 121 9.82 -22.80 3.71
N SER A 122 8.98 -22.40 2.78
CA SER A 122 7.94 -23.28 2.29
C SER A 122 8.51 -24.47 1.51
N VAL A 123 9.65 -24.28 0.85
CA VAL A 123 10.32 -25.38 0.15
C VAL A 123 10.90 -26.36 1.16
N ASP A 124 11.51 -25.84 2.22
CA ASP A 124 12.09 -26.67 3.26
C ASP A 124 11.03 -27.56 3.93
N LEU A 125 9.83 -27.02 4.08
CA LEU A 125 8.73 -27.79 4.68
C LEU A 125 8.28 -28.97 3.82
N GLN A 126 8.63 -28.99 2.57
CA GLN A 126 8.26 -30.06 1.64
C GLN A 126 9.23 -31.23 1.67
N GLU A 127 10.34 -31.05 2.29
CA GLU A 127 11.33 -32.11 2.43
C GLU A 127 10.94 -33.08 3.53
#